data_295033cbc0491890df58f796b3c141ec
#
_entry.id   295033cbc0491890df58f796b3c141ec
#
_cell.length_a   1.000
_cell.length_b   1.000
_cell.length_c   1.000
_cell.angle_alpha   90.00
_cell.angle_beta   90.00
_cell.angle_gamma   90.00
#
_symmetry.space_group_name_H-M   'P 1'
#
loop_
_entity.id
_entity.type
_entity.pdbx_description
1 polymer ?
#
loop_
_entity_poly.entity_id
_entity_poly.type
_entity_poly.pdbx_seq_one_letter_code
_entity_poly.pdbx_strand_id
1 'polypeptide(L)'
;ILAKIPLRISTSITMDETSSNATHIATDLHPLESWDIKQPYKGRFILAQPTISPVFEGRQASSSLAAWAGADVSEKNDLSHAYKYAKKVFSSEVGGDFNKALELGVVEKTASPSVPSFNITGGKAADALATKKGAATELVLYQKVGVRDGAYGNTPWAHEMPDPVSKVTWDNYLTMSMPDAKANDLSTGDVVKITVPTGSIQIPVLIQPGQTKSTYGIALGYGRILPDDVKNDLKDLGQNAYPLVEMKGGFADYTIGDVKIEKVAGAPTYEFGITQTHYSIEGRDIIREATLDEYNIDPLAGSHVHKPKMISLWDDYDYSKGHHWAMAIDLNSCTGCSACIVSCSIENNVPIVGRDEVRRRREMHWLRIDRYYSFEAPAKKDLELSIVHGGDQTVEAGEQMTKEKVMEAYSNASEDESTAYDYYENVKVAHQPMMCQHCDNAPCETVCPVLATTHSSEGLNQMTYNRCIGTKYCGNNCPYKVRRFNWFRYNENDKFDYHFSNDLGKMVINPDVTVRSRGVMEKCSFCVQRIQSTKLTAKRENRKMNTDEFTTACAQTCPSNAIVFGDLNDKSSEIAQLYANDRSYHVLEELGVKPSVQYMTKIRNTKATSTKKAH
;
A
#
# COMPACT_ATOMS: atom_id res chain seq x y z
N ILE A 1 -10.21 -4.17 -34.73
CA ILE A 1 -9.28 -3.47 -35.65
C ILE A 1 -8.02 -4.29 -35.83
N LEU A 2 -7.35 -4.72 -34.76
CA LEU A 2 -6.08 -5.48 -34.80
C LEU A 2 -6.17 -6.74 -35.70
N ALA A 3 -7.27 -7.49 -35.61
CA ALA A 3 -7.45 -8.71 -36.42
C ALA A 3 -7.38 -8.48 -37.96
N LYS A 4 -7.58 -7.25 -38.42
CA LYS A 4 -7.49 -6.88 -39.85
C LYS A 4 -6.06 -6.59 -40.30
N ILE A 5 -5.09 -6.51 -39.39
CA ILE A 5 -3.69 -6.23 -39.70
C ILE A 5 -2.96 -7.56 -39.85
N PRO A 6 -2.39 -7.88 -41.02
CA PRO A 6 -1.81 -9.20 -41.28
C PRO A 6 -0.53 -9.46 -40.45
N LEU A 7 0.30 -8.44 -40.22
CA LEU A 7 1.51 -8.56 -39.41
C LEU A 7 1.37 -7.70 -38.14
N ARG A 8 1.34 -8.37 -36.99
CA ARG A 8 1.26 -7.73 -35.67
C ARG A 8 2.42 -8.22 -34.83
N ILE A 9 3.24 -7.33 -34.34
CA ILE A 9 4.41 -7.64 -33.52
C ILE A 9 4.20 -7.03 -32.13
N SER A 10 4.29 -7.85 -31.08
CA SER A 10 4.34 -7.40 -29.69
C SER A 10 5.79 -7.40 -29.20
N THR A 11 6.19 -6.35 -28.49
CA THR A 11 7.48 -6.27 -27.80
C THR A 11 7.32 -6.47 -26.28
N SER A 12 6.17 -6.91 -25.81
CA SER A 12 5.92 -7.15 -24.40
C SER A 12 6.88 -8.20 -23.82
N ILE A 13 7.37 -7.95 -22.62
CA ILE A 13 8.23 -8.90 -21.88
C ILE A 13 7.42 -10.00 -21.19
N THR A 14 6.09 -9.83 -21.09
CA THR A 14 5.16 -10.82 -20.53
C THR A 14 4.02 -11.06 -21.51
N MET A 15 3.45 -12.27 -21.47
CA MET A 15 2.24 -12.56 -22.25
C MET A 15 1.06 -11.81 -21.61
N ASP A 16 0.39 -11.00 -22.41
CA ASP A 16 -0.81 -10.26 -22.06
C ASP A 16 -1.89 -10.39 -23.15
N GLU A 17 -3.07 -9.82 -22.94
CA GLU A 17 -4.21 -9.89 -23.87
C GLU A 17 -3.90 -9.29 -25.24
N THR A 18 -3.02 -8.29 -25.29
CA THR A 18 -2.58 -7.69 -26.55
C THR A 18 -1.59 -8.59 -27.27
N SER A 19 -0.60 -9.11 -26.54
CA SER A 19 0.42 -10.00 -27.08
C SER A 19 -0.18 -11.30 -27.60
N SER A 20 -1.23 -11.84 -26.93
CA SER A 20 -1.95 -13.04 -27.38
C SER A 20 -2.62 -12.85 -28.76
N ASN A 21 -2.91 -11.63 -29.15
CA ASN A 21 -3.46 -11.27 -30.46
C ASN A 21 -2.38 -10.90 -31.50
N ALA A 22 -1.11 -10.89 -31.12
CA ALA A 22 0.00 -10.64 -32.05
C ALA A 22 0.30 -11.87 -32.90
N THR A 23 0.81 -11.66 -34.10
CA THR A 23 1.29 -12.77 -34.98
C THR A 23 2.73 -13.16 -34.65
N HIS A 24 3.48 -12.24 -34.07
CA HIS A 24 4.88 -12.44 -33.65
C HIS A 24 5.12 -11.75 -32.30
N ILE A 25 5.95 -12.34 -31.48
CA ILE A 25 6.42 -11.76 -30.22
C ILE A 25 7.94 -11.58 -30.34
N ALA A 26 8.39 -10.33 -30.27
CA ALA A 26 9.78 -9.93 -30.26
C ALA A 26 10.10 -9.29 -28.90
N THR A 27 10.33 -10.16 -27.91
CA THR A 27 10.46 -9.77 -26.50
C THR A 27 11.52 -8.71 -26.28
N ASP A 28 11.13 -7.60 -25.66
CA ASP A 28 12.02 -6.54 -25.18
C ASP A 28 12.80 -7.02 -23.94
N LEU A 29 13.76 -6.22 -23.50
CA LEU A 29 14.49 -6.40 -22.27
C LEU A 29 13.88 -5.56 -21.14
N HIS A 30 14.05 -6.02 -19.91
CA HIS A 30 13.64 -5.26 -18.74
C HIS A 30 14.47 -3.95 -18.63
N PRO A 31 13.95 -2.84 -18.11
CA PRO A 31 14.71 -1.59 -17.93
C PRO A 31 16.04 -1.75 -17.17
N LEU A 32 16.12 -2.69 -16.21
CA LEU A 32 17.37 -3.00 -15.51
C LEU A 32 18.40 -3.75 -16.36
N GLU A 33 18.00 -4.28 -17.51
CA GLU A 33 18.82 -5.02 -18.48
C GLU A 33 19.21 -4.17 -19.69
N SER A 34 18.79 -2.90 -19.74
CA SER A 34 18.77 -2.08 -20.95
C SER A 34 19.59 -0.81 -20.82
N TRP A 35 20.15 -0.34 -21.95
CA TRP A 35 20.66 1.01 -22.10
C TRP A 35 19.55 1.95 -22.52
N ASP A 36 19.46 3.12 -21.87
CA ASP A 36 18.49 4.13 -22.27
C ASP A 36 19.03 5.55 -22.04
N ILE A 37 18.55 6.48 -22.87
CA ILE A 37 18.75 7.92 -22.71
C ILE A 37 17.41 8.61 -22.95
N LYS A 38 16.91 9.33 -21.94
CA LYS A 38 15.62 9.99 -21.98
C LYS A 38 15.74 11.47 -21.69
N GLN A 39 14.90 12.24 -22.33
CA GLN A 39 14.75 13.67 -22.07
C GLN A 39 13.31 13.93 -21.57
N PRO A 40 13.04 13.82 -20.25
CA PRO A 40 11.69 13.99 -19.70
C PRO A 40 11.17 15.42 -19.89
N TYR A 41 12.05 16.40 -19.88
CA TYR A 41 11.77 17.78 -20.28
C TYR A 41 13.02 18.43 -20.88
N LYS A 42 12.83 19.52 -21.63
CA LYS A 42 13.90 20.18 -22.36
C LYS A 42 15.08 20.54 -21.45
N GLY A 43 16.26 20.02 -21.77
CA GLY A 43 17.51 20.27 -21.05
C GLY A 43 17.83 19.28 -19.94
N ARG A 44 16.92 18.39 -19.53
CA ARG A 44 17.22 17.33 -18.57
C ARG A 44 17.31 15.98 -19.24
N PHE A 45 18.49 15.36 -19.16
CA PHE A 45 18.76 14.04 -19.72
C PHE A 45 19.01 13.04 -18.61
N ILE A 46 18.35 11.90 -18.70
CA ILE A 46 18.51 10.77 -17.79
C ILE A 46 19.16 9.64 -18.56
N LEU A 47 20.26 9.11 -18.03
CA LEU A 47 20.95 7.96 -18.58
C LEU A 47 20.67 6.74 -17.70
N ALA A 48 20.29 5.64 -18.34
CA ALA A 48 20.17 4.35 -17.68
C ALA A 48 21.18 3.39 -18.31
N GLN A 49 21.83 2.62 -17.45
CA GLN A 49 22.74 1.52 -17.83
C GLN A 49 22.22 0.21 -17.25
N PRO A 50 22.43 -0.93 -17.92
CA PRO A 50 22.03 -2.21 -17.37
C PRO A 50 22.75 -2.48 -16.05
N THR A 51 21.99 -2.81 -15.02
CA THR A 51 22.48 -3.17 -13.69
C THR A 51 22.56 -4.68 -13.52
N ILE A 52 21.87 -5.43 -14.38
CA ILE A 52 21.91 -6.89 -14.47
C ILE A 52 22.09 -7.30 -15.94
N SER A 53 22.62 -8.50 -16.16
CA SER A 53 22.63 -9.13 -17.49
C SER A 53 21.20 -9.58 -17.86
N PRO A 54 20.86 -9.63 -19.15
CA PRO A 54 19.59 -10.18 -19.59
C PRO A 54 19.35 -11.59 -19.02
N VAL A 55 18.20 -11.77 -18.36
CA VAL A 55 17.81 -13.05 -17.74
C VAL A 55 17.28 -14.03 -18.78
N PHE A 56 16.54 -13.48 -19.75
CA PHE A 56 15.94 -14.25 -20.84
C PHE A 56 16.55 -13.89 -22.20
N GLU A 57 16.31 -14.73 -23.19
CA GLU A 57 16.65 -14.41 -24.56
C GLU A 57 15.71 -13.31 -25.11
N GLY A 58 16.23 -12.12 -25.29
CA GLY A 58 15.49 -10.98 -25.79
C GLY A 58 16.40 -10.03 -26.59
N ARG A 59 15.82 -8.98 -27.12
CA ARG A 59 16.56 -7.90 -27.77
C ARG A 59 15.84 -6.58 -27.48
N GLN A 60 16.59 -5.62 -26.97
CA GLN A 60 16.03 -4.30 -26.66
C GLN A 60 15.21 -3.76 -27.83
N ALA A 61 13.99 -3.24 -27.57
CA ALA A 61 13.05 -2.82 -28.59
C ALA A 61 13.65 -1.80 -29.58
N SER A 62 14.48 -0.87 -29.09
CA SER A 62 15.19 0.09 -29.95
C SER A 62 16.15 -0.59 -30.94
N SER A 63 16.84 -1.64 -30.50
CA SER A 63 17.72 -2.44 -31.35
C SER A 63 16.92 -3.28 -32.35
N SER A 64 15.77 -3.81 -31.93
CA SER A 64 14.85 -4.52 -32.86
C SER A 64 14.31 -3.61 -33.96
N LEU A 65 13.89 -2.40 -33.60
CA LEU A 65 13.43 -1.40 -34.56
C LEU A 65 14.56 -1.00 -35.54
N ALA A 66 15.79 -0.83 -35.06
CA ALA A 66 16.94 -0.53 -35.89
C ALA A 66 17.25 -1.68 -36.87
N ALA A 67 17.20 -2.93 -36.41
CA ALA A 67 17.38 -4.11 -37.26
C ALA A 67 16.30 -4.20 -38.36
N TRP A 68 15.05 -3.96 -37.99
CA TRP A 68 13.94 -3.94 -38.97
C TRP A 68 14.04 -2.77 -39.97
N ALA A 69 14.73 -1.69 -39.59
CA ALA A 69 15.08 -0.59 -40.46
C ALA A 69 16.36 -0.84 -41.31
N GLY A 70 16.96 -2.04 -41.23
CA GLY A 70 18.12 -2.45 -42.01
C GLY A 70 19.49 -2.13 -41.39
N ALA A 71 19.54 -1.77 -40.11
CA ALA A 71 20.80 -1.64 -39.38
C ALA A 71 21.42 -3.02 -39.08
N ASP A 72 22.75 -3.08 -39.08
CA ASP A 72 23.48 -4.27 -38.64
C ASP A 72 23.47 -4.32 -37.11
N VAL A 73 22.60 -5.14 -36.58
CA VAL A 73 22.38 -5.35 -35.13
C VAL A 73 22.51 -6.83 -34.85
N SER A 74 23.40 -7.17 -33.93
CA SER A 74 23.63 -8.55 -33.51
C SER A 74 22.37 -9.18 -32.84
N GLU A 75 22.33 -10.49 -32.79
CA GLU A 75 21.09 -11.25 -32.58
C GLU A 75 20.53 -11.11 -31.15
N LYS A 76 21.06 -11.79 -30.17
CA LYS A 76 20.43 -11.93 -28.85
C LYS A 76 21.29 -11.28 -27.78
N ASN A 77 20.65 -10.67 -26.79
CA ASN A 77 21.29 -10.16 -25.56
C ASN A 77 22.52 -9.25 -25.77
N ASP A 78 22.78 -8.82 -27.02
CA ASP A 78 23.86 -7.88 -27.32
C ASP A 78 23.38 -6.45 -27.10
N LEU A 79 23.92 -5.83 -26.09
CA LEU A 79 23.62 -4.45 -25.71
C LEU A 79 24.50 -3.42 -26.44
N SER A 80 25.42 -3.86 -27.30
CA SER A 80 26.42 -2.98 -27.96
C SER A 80 25.77 -1.93 -28.84
N HIS A 81 24.72 -2.28 -29.57
CA HIS A 81 23.98 -1.34 -30.41
C HIS A 81 23.30 -0.27 -29.55
N ALA A 82 22.57 -0.66 -28.52
CA ALA A 82 21.88 0.25 -27.61
C ALA A 82 22.86 1.19 -26.88
N TYR A 83 24.01 0.67 -26.45
CA TYR A 83 25.10 1.47 -25.89
C TYR A 83 25.62 2.52 -26.86
N LYS A 84 25.97 2.09 -28.12
CA LYS A 84 26.43 3.00 -29.17
C LYS A 84 25.40 4.07 -29.51
N TYR A 85 24.14 3.68 -29.54
CA TYR A 85 23.02 4.62 -29.76
C TYR A 85 22.90 5.64 -28.61
N ALA A 86 22.88 5.21 -27.38
CA ALA A 86 22.82 6.09 -26.21
C ALA A 86 24.01 7.07 -26.18
N LYS A 87 25.23 6.58 -26.44
CA LYS A 87 26.43 7.40 -26.56
C LYS A 87 26.38 8.40 -27.69
N LYS A 88 25.85 8.00 -28.85
CA LYS A 88 25.66 8.90 -30.02
C LYS A 88 24.67 10.02 -29.67
N VAL A 89 23.51 9.68 -29.11
CA VAL A 89 22.50 10.68 -28.71
C VAL A 89 23.09 11.63 -27.65
N PHE A 90 23.78 11.09 -26.66
CA PHE A 90 24.45 11.91 -25.66
C PHE A 90 25.43 12.90 -26.29
N SER A 91 26.28 12.42 -27.19
CA SER A 91 27.28 13.28 -27.86
C SER A 91 26.64 14.38 -28.69
N SER A 92 25.50 14.10 -29.36
CA SER A 92 24.81 15.08 -30.21
C SER A 92 23.97 16.09 -29.44
N GLU A 93 23.27 15.62 -28.38
CA GLU A 93 22.28 16.42 -27.66
C GLU A 93 22.83 17.09 -26.39
N VAL A 94 23.74 16.41 -25.69
CA VAL A 94 24.26 16.83 -24.40
C VAL A 94 25.70 17.35 -24.53
N GLY A 95 26.62 16.51 -25.04
CA GLY A 95 28.06 16.75 -25.08
C GLY A 95 28.74 16.55 -23.73
N GLY A 96 30.09 16.58 -23.74
CA GLY A 96 30.89 16.39 -22.55
C GLY A 96 31.29 14.93 -22.27
N ASP A 97 31.64 14.62 -21.02
CA ASP A 97 32.10 13.29 -20.62
C ASP A 97 30.93 12.34 -20.34
N PHE A 98 30.77 11.33 -21.20
CA PHE A 98 29.72 10.33 -21.09
C PHE A 98 29.85 9.47 -19.84
N ASN A 99 31.07 9.12 -19.43
CA ASN A 99 31.29 8.26 -18.25
C ASN A 99 30.91 9.00 -16.97
N LYS A 100 31.26 10.28 -16.87
CA LYS A 100 30.86 11.10 -15.73
C LYS A 100 29.32 11.31 -15.70
N ALA A 101 28.70 11.43 -16.85
CA ALA A 101 27.25 11.52 -16.97
C ALA A 101 26.56 10.21 -16.52
N LEU A 102 27.13 9.06 -16.83
CA LEU A 102 26.65 7.75 -16.35
C LEU A 102 26.79 7.61 -14.82
N GLU A 103 27.90 8.08 -14.25
CA GLU A 103 28.11 8.08 -12.79
C GLU A 103 27.01 8.90 -12.07
N LEU A 104 26.67 10.04 -12.63
CA LEU A 104 25.62 10.94 -12.08
C LEU A 104 24.19 10.48 -12.40
N GLY A 105 23.99 9.71 -13.48
CA GLY A 105 22.69 9.26 -13.96
C GLY A 105 21.80 10.35 -14.56
N VAL A 106 22.06 11.62 -14.25
CA VAL A 106 21.29 12.78 -14.70
C VAL A 106 22.22 13.91 -15.11
N VAL A 107 21.92 14.56 -16.25
CA VAL A 107 22.63 15.75 -16.71
C VAL A 107 21.63 16.87 -16.99
N GLU A 108 21.90 18.03 -16.41
CA GLU A 108 21.15 19.27 -16.68
C GLU A 108 21.92 20.12 -17.70
N LYS A 109 21.25 20.50 -18.76
CA LYS A 109 21.75 21.44 -19.77
C LYS A 109 20.88 22.69 -19.75
N THR A 110 21.48 23.85 -19.67
CA THR A 110 20.74 25.10 -19.71
C THR A 110 19.88 25.16 -20.98
N ALA A 111 18.59 25.15 -20.79
CA ALA A 111 17.63 25.29 -21.86
C ALA A 111 16.83 26.58 -21.64
N SER A 112 16.75 27.42 -22.64
CA SER A 112 15.80 28.52 -22.66
C SER A 112 14.46 27.97 -23.14
N PRO A 113 13.46 27.73 -22.25
CA PRO A 113 12.15 27.29 -22.71
C PRO A 113 11.50 28.46 -23.46
N SER A 114 11.19 28.28 -24.72
CA SER A 114 10.21 29.14 -25.36
C SER A 114 8.86 28.78 -24.78
N VAL A 115 8.29 29.64 -23.96
CA VAL A 115 6.91 29.50 -23.52
C VAL A 115 6.02 29.80 -24.71
N PRO A 116 5.31 28.81 -25.30
CA PRO A 116 4.38 29.11 -26.37
C PRO A 116 3.30 30.02 -25.83
N SER A 117 2.90 31.01 -26.62
CA SER A 117 1.73 31.81 -26.30
C SER A 117 0.48 30.92 -26.38
N PHE A 118 -0.13 30.63 -25.27
CA PHE A 118 -1.38 29.88 -25.25
C PHE A 118 -2.55 30.84 -25.48
N ASN A 119 -3.23 30.72 -26.58
CA ASN A 119 -4.56 31.30 -26.77
C ASN A 119 -5.59 30.34 -26.11
N ILE A 120 -5.77 30.48 -24.79
CA ILE A 120 -6.79 29.71 -24.08
C ILE A 120 -8.13 30.39 -24.31
N THR A 121 -8.94 29.87 -25.22
CA THR A 121 -10.35 30.22 -25.31
C THR A 121 -11.11 29.45 -24.20
N GLY A 122 -10.96 29.92 -22.96
CA GLY A 122 -11.64 29.31 -21.79
C GLY A 122 -13.17 29.22 -21.94
N GLY A 123 -13.78 30.10 -22.74
CA GLY A 123 -15.21 30.08 -23.02
C GLY A 123 -15.71 28.75 -23.59
N LYS A 124 -15.04 28.19 -24.58
CA LYS A 124 -15.48 26.90 -25.18
C LYS A 124 -15.43 25.73 -24.19
N ALA A 125 -14.44 25.70 -23.31
CA ALA A 125 -14.35 24.67 -22.27
C ALA A 125 -15.42 24.88 -21.18
N ALA A 126 -15.69 26.13 -20.80
CA ALA A 126 -16.75 26.46 -19.86
C ALA A 126 -18.15 26.14 -20.44
N ASP A 127 -18.39 26.45 -21.71
CA ASP A 127 -19.64 26.11 -22.40
C ASP A 127 -19.85 24.59 -22.49
N ALA A 128 -18.78 23.83 -22.80
CA ALA A 128 -18.83 22.38 -22.83
C ALA A 128 -19.09 21.77 -21.44
N LEU A 129 -18.52 22.35 -20.39
CA LEU A 129 -18.78 21.93 -19.00
C LEU A 129 -20.21 22.30 -18.56
N ALA A 130 -20.70 23.50 -18.93
CA ALA A 130 -22.04 23.94 -18.57
C ALA A 130 -23.14 23.09 -19.25
N THR A 131 -22.84 22.49 -20.39
CA THR A 131 -23.76 21.57 -21.09
C THR A 131 -23.71 20.14 -20.55
N LYS A 132 -22.68 19.78 -19.79
CA LYS A 132 -22.54 18.45 -19.18
C LYS A 132 -23.50 18.34 -17.98
N LYS A 133 -24.63 17.69 -18.17
CA LYS A 133 -25.53 17.34 -17.07
C LYS A 133 -25.00 16.10 -16.38
N GLY A 134 -24.94 16.10 -15.04
CA GLY A 134 -24.72 14.90 -14.24
C GLY A 134 -25.87 13.89 -14.46
N ALA A 135 -25.57 12.63 -14.44
CA ALA A 135 -26.58 11.57 -14.42
C ALA A 135 -27.14 11.40 -12.99
N ALA A 136 -28.34 10.78 -12.88
CA ALA A 136 -28.92 10.48 -11.57
C ALA A 136 -28.07 9.46 -10.79
N THR A 137 -27.39 8.57 -11.52
CA THR A 137 -26.45 7.59 -10.97
C THR A 137 -25.19 7.58 -11.82
N GLU A 138 -24.03 7.48 -11.17
CA GLU A 138 -22.73 7.52 -11.83
C GLU A 138 -21.85 6.34 -11.39
N LEU A 139 -21.18 5.71 -12.37
CA LEU A 139 -20.13 4.71 -12.17
C LEU A 139 -18.77 5.32 -12.46
N VAL A 140 -17.88 5.26 -11.50
CA VAL A 140 -16.47 5.66 -11.65
C VAL A 140 -15.59 4.42 -11.78
N LEU A 141 -14.90 4.29 -12.90
CA LEU A 141 -13.89 3.28 -13.12
C LEU A 141 -12.53 3.86 -12.70
N TYR A 142 -11.83 3.19 -11.78
CA TYR A 142 -10.60 3.75 -11.20
C TYR A 142 -9.48 2.72 -11.11
N GLN A 143 -8.26 3.19 -10.93
CA GLN A 143 -7.08 2.36 -10.72
C GLN A 143 -6.83 2.19 -9.23
N LYS A 144 -6.68 0.94 -8.76
CA LYS A 144 -6.18 0.66 -7.41
C LYS A 144 -4.67 0.90 -7.32
N VAL A 145 -4.18 1.19 -6.13
CA VAL A 145 -2.75 1.40 -5.87
C VAL A 145 -1.92 0.16 -6.22
N GLY A 146 -2.44 -1.05 -5.97
CA GLY A 146 -1.73 -2.30 -6.21
C GLY A 146 -1.63 -2.67 -7.68
N VAL A 147 -2.75 -3.12 -8.25
CA VAL A 147 -2.80 -3.66 -9.62
C VAL A 147 -2.80 -2.56 -10.68
N ARG A 148 -3.17 -1.32 -10.30
CA ARG A 148 -3.35 -0.16 -11.18
C ARG A 148 -4.40 -0.44 -12.27
N ASP A 149 -4.05 -0.14 -13.50
CA ASP A 149 -4.83 -0.42 -14.70
C ASP A 149 -4.68 -1.86 -15.23
N GLY A 150 -3.96 -2.71 -14.51
CA GLY A 150 -3.55 -4.05 -14.91
C GLY A 150 -2.04 -4.17 -15.19
N ALA A 151 -1.30 -3.04 -15.15
CA ALA A 151 0.16 -3.06 -15.39
C ALA A 151 0.90 -4.02 -14.45
N TYR A 152 0.43 -4.17 -13.22
CA TYR A 152 0.98 -5.10 -12.23
C TYR A 152 0.10 -6.35 -12.03
N GLY A 153 -0.80 -6.64 -12.97
CA GLY A 153 -1.73 -7.76 -12.87
C GLY A 153 -1.07 -9.15 -12.87
N ASN A 154 0.19 -9.26 -13.27
CA ASN A 154 0.98 -10.49 -13.19
C ASN A 154 1.83 -10.59 -11.90
N THR A 155 1.69 -9.64 -10.97
CA THR A 155 2.51 -9.55 -9.76
C THR A 155 1.70 -9.99 -8.53
N PRO A 156 1.99 -11.16 -7.93
CA PRO A 156 1.24 -11.66 -6.77
C PRO A 156 1.26 -10.71 -5.57
N TRP A 157 2.37 -10.03 -5.32
CA TRP A 157 2.45 -9.00 -4.26
C TRP A 157 1.45 -7.87 -4.46
N ALA A 158 1.19 -7.46 -5.71
CA ALA A 158 0.23 -6.41 -6.01
C ALA A 158 -1.22 -6.86 -5.74
N HIS A 159 -1.52 -8.14 -5.97
CA HIS A 159 -2.83 -8.73 -5.65
C HIS A 159 -3.05 -8.93 -4.14
N GLU A 160 -2.02 -9.43 -3.42
CA GLU A 160 -2.14 -9.63 -1.97
C GLU A 160 -2.00 -8.33 -1.17
N MET A 161 -1.57 -7.25 -1.81
CA MET A 161 -1.49 -5.94 -1.17
C MET A 161 -2.89 -5.44 -0.78
N PRO A 162 -3.15 -5.17 0.51
CA PRO A 162 -4.46 -4.71 0.94
C PRO A 162 -4.79 -3.33 0.38
N ASP A 163 -6.03 -3.18 -0.11
CA ASP A 163 -6.53 -1.86 -0.49
C ASP A 163 -6.45 -0.87 0.69
N PRO A 164 -6.05 0.38 0.47
CA PRO A 164 -5.88 1.36 1.54
C PRO A 164 -7.10 1.55 2.44
N VAL A 165 -8.31 1.50 1.88
CA VAL A 165 -9.55 1.81 2.58
C VAL A 165 -10.35 0.55 2.90
N SER A 166 -10.69 -0.26 1.92
CA SER A 166 -11.52 -1.46 2.09
C SER A 166 -10.78 -2.62 2.77
N LYS A 167 -9.44 -2.66 2.68
CA LYS A 167 -8.59 -3.77 3.14
C LYS A 167 -8.81 -5.08 2.39
N VAL A 168 -9.51 -5.06 1.27
CA VAL A 168 -9.69 -6.22 0.38
C VAL A 168 -8.39 -6.47 -0.41
N THR A 169 -8.04 -7.73 -0.52
CA THR A 169 -6.95 -8.25 -1.36
C THR A 169 -7.53 -9.09 -2.51
N TRP A 170 -6.76 -9.32 -3.54
CA TRP A 170 -7.00 -10.26 -4.65
C TRP A 170 -8.15 -9.91 -5.60
N ASP A 171 -9.18 -9.19 -5.15
CA ASP A 171 -10.40 -8.97 -5.93
C ASP A 171 -10.69 -7.48 -6.17
N ASN A 172 -11.46 -7.19 -7.21
CA ASN A 172 -12.22 -5.96 -7.32
C ASN A 172 -13.70 -6.21 -6.97
N TYR A 173 -14.43 -5.14 -6.79
CA TYR A 173 -15.81 -5.14 -6.29
C TYR A 173 -16.48 -3.85 -6.70
N LEU A 174 -17.81 -3.82 -6.59
CA LEU A 174 -18.59 -2.60 -6.69
C LEU A 174 -18.63 -1.92 -5.33
N THR A 175 -18.04 -0.72 -5.21
CA THR A 175 -18.27 0.11 -4.03
C THR A 175 -19.59 0.85 -4.14
N MET A 176 -20.33 0.92 -3.04
CA MET A 176 -21.55 1.73 -2.94
C MET A 176 -21.72 2.29 -1.54
N SER A 177 -22.52 3.34 -1.45
CA SER A 177 -22.89 3.93 -0.17
C SER A 177 -23.82 3.01 0.63
N MET A 178 -23.87 3.21 1.95
CA MET A 178 -24.81 2.49 2.81
C MET A 178 -26.28 2.82 2.43
N PRO A 179 -26.67 4.07 2.16
CA PRO A 179 -28.01 4.38 1.72
C PRO A 179 -28.42 3.67 0.42
N ASP A 180 -27.50 3.59 -0.56
CA ASP A 180 -27.80 2.89 -1.81
C ASP A 180 -27.94 1.38 -1.59
N ALA A 181 -27.10 0.80 -0.74
CA ALA A 181 -27.19 -0.62 -0.39
C ALA A 181 -28.54 -0.94 0.28
N LYS A 182 -28.98 -0.11 1.24
CA LYS A 182 -30.28 -0.25 1.90
C LYS A 182 -31.45 -0.10 0.92
N ALA A 183 -31.40 0.89 0.02
CA ALA A 183 -32.44 1.13 -0.97
C ALA A 183 -32.60 -0.02 -1.98
N ASN A 184 -31.53 -0.79 -2.23
CA ASN A 184 -31.52 -1.92 -3.15
C ASN A 184 -31.55 -3.29 -2.46
N ASP A 185 -31.75 -3.36 -1.14
CA ASP A 185 -31.71 -4.59 -0.33
C ASP A 185 -30.43 -5.41 -0.57
N LEU A 186 -29.27 -4.73 -0.47
CA LEU A 186 -27.96 -5.29 -0.72
C LEU A 186 -27.09 -5.29 0.54
N SER A 187 -26.31 -6.34 0.69
CA SER A 187 -25.30 -6.51 1.71
C SER A 187 -23.91 -6.72 1.09
N THR A 188 -22.86 -6.47 1.86
CA THR A 188 -21.49 -6.77 1.41
C THR A 188 -21.36 -8.25 1.06
N GLY A 189 -20.87 -8.54 -0.16
CA GLY A 189 -20.73 -9.87 -0.71
C GLY A 189 -21.90 -10.30 -1.61
N ASP A 190 -23.01 -9.57 -1.64
CA ASP A 190 -24.06 -9.85 -2.63
C ASP A 190 -23.54 -9.62 -4.04
N VAL A 191 -23.84 -10.52 -4.95
CA VAL A 191 -23.45 -10.40 -6.35
C VAL A 191 -24.54 -9.65 -7.10
N VAL A 192 -24.14 -8.60 -7.81
CA VAL A 192 -25.03 -7.77 -8.62
C VAL A 192 -24.62 -7.80 -10.08
N LYS A 193 -25.60 -7.64 -10.97
CA LYS A 193 -25.40 -7.29 -12.36
C LYS A 193 -25.46 -5.78 -12.50
N ILE A 194 -24.33 -5.19 -12.90
CA ILE A 194 -24.27 -3.78 -13.29
C ILE A 194 -24.47 -3.68 -14.79
N THR A 195 -25.31 -2.76 -15.21
CA THR A 195 -25.54 -2.46 -16.62
C THR A 195 -25.40 -0.96 -16.86
N VAL A 196 -24.58 -0.62 -17.83
CA VAL A 196 -24.35 0.74 -18.34
C VAL A 196 -24.54 0.74 -19.86
N PRO A 197 -24.62 1.90 -20.54
CA PRO A 197 -24.84 1.94 -21.98
C PRO A 197 -23.83 1.13 -22.82
N THR A 198 -22.61 0.99 -22.34
CA THR A 198 -21.52 0.28 -23.03
C THR A 198 -21.50 -1.22 -22.81
N GLY A 199 -22.10 -1.72 -21.72
CA GLY A 199 -22.08 -3.15 -21.40
C GLY A 199 -22.60 -3.49 -20.02
N SER A 200 -22.40 -4.75 -19.62
CA SER A 200 -22.76 -5.22 -18.29
C SER A 200 -21.75 -6.24 -17.76
N ILE A 201 -21.56 -6.27 -16.43
CA ILE A 201 -20.77 -7.27 -15.73
C ILE A 201 -21.49 -7.72 -14.45
N GLN A 202 -21.14 -8.89 -13.95
CA GLN A 202 -21.54 -9.35 -12.61
C GLN A 202 -20.35 -9.17 -11.66
N ILE A 203 -20.62 -8.59 -10.49
CA ILE A 203 -19.55 -8.24 -9.54
C ILE A 203 -20.10 -8.23 -8.11
N PRO A 204 -19.32 -8.67 -7.10
CA PRO A 204 -19.76 -8.56 -5.72
C PRO A 204 -19.72 -7.12 -5.21
N VAL A 205 -20.64 -6.80 -4.31
CA VAL A 205 -20.80 -5.50 -3.68
C VAL A 205 -19.91 -5.39 -2.44
N LEU A 206 -19.30 -4.24 -2.23
CA LEU A 206 -18.70 -3.80 -0.98
C LEU A 206 -19.34 -2.48 -0.53
N ILE A 207 -19.98 -2.48 0.62
CA ILE A 207 -20.50 -1.26 1.22
C ILE A 207 -19.34 -0.46 1.79
N GLN A 208 -19.15 0.77 1.28
CA GLN A 208 -18.00 1.61 1.62
C GLN A 208 -18.48 2.85 2.39
N PRO A 209 -18.15 2.95 3.71
CA PRO A 209 -18.39 4.19 4.45
C PRO A 209 -17.68 5.37 3.80
N GLY A 210 -18.34 6.51 3.71
CA GLY A 210 -17.85 7.71 3.06
C GLY A 210 -18.06 7.74 1.53
N GLN A 211 -18.68 6.71 0.96
CA GLN A 211 -19.08 6.71 -0.45
C GLN A 211 -20.29 7.62 -0.65
N THR A 212 -20.21 8.52 -1.61
CA THR A 212 -21.32 9.43 -1.98
C THR A 212 -22.50 8.63 -2.53
N LYS A 213 -23.70 8.99 -2.13
CA LYS A 213 -24.95 8.40 -2.61
C LYS A 213 -25.07 8.51 -4.14
N SER A 214 -25.61 7.48 -4.76
CA SER A 214 -25.80 7.36 -6.22
C SER A 214 -24.49 7.37 -7.03
N THR A 215 -23.34 7.21 -6.36
CA THR A 215 -22.03 7.08 -7.01
C THR A 215 -21.44 5.72 -6.68
N TYR A 216 -21.05 5.00 -7.71
CA TYR A 216 -20.51 3.64 -7.62
C TYR A 216 -19.07 3.60 -8.12
N GLY A 217 -18.26 2.69 -7.60
CA GLY A 217 -16.88 2.57 -8.02
C GLY A 217 -16.49 1.14 -8.34
N ILE A 218 -15.75 0.93 -9.44
CA ILE A 218 -15.13 -0.36 -9.77
C ILE A 218 -13.68 -0.13 -10.16
N ALA A 219 -12.80 -0.95 -9.59
CA ALA A 219 -11.39 -0.93 -9.94
C ALA A 219 -11.10 -1.67 -11.25
N LEU A 220 -10.26 -1.08 -12.08
CA LEU A 220 -9.70 -1.66 -13.31
C LEU A 220 -8.59 -2.68 -13.00
N GLY A 221 -8.17 -3.42 -14.01
CA GLY A 221 -6.95 -4.25 -13.99
C GLY A 221 -7.14 -5.69 -13.50
N TYR A 222 -8.37 -6.10 -13.21
CA TYR A 222 -8.75 -7.44 -12.79
C TYR A 222 -9.48 -8.20 -13.90
N GLY A 223 -9.78 -9.49 -13.68
CA GLY A 223 -10.52 -10.34 -14.62
C GLY A 223 -9.78 -10.53 -15.93
N ARG A 224 -8.51 -10.92 -15.85
CA ARG A 224 -7.61 -11.11 -17.00
C ARG A 224 -8.13 -12.21 -17.91
N ILE A 225 -8.03 -11.97 -19.22
CA ILE A 225 -8.40 -12.93 -20.28
C ILE A 225 -7.11 -13.34 -20.98
N LEU A 226 -6.44 -14.36 -20.45
CA LEU A 226 -5.23 -14.91 -21.02
C LEU A 226 -5.51 -16.21 -21.78
N PRO A 227 -4.68 -16.57 -22.79
CA PRO A 227 -4.79 -17.86 -23.46
C PRO A 227 -4.72 -19.03 -22.49
N ASP A 228 -5.41 -20.14 -22.82
CA ASP A 228 -5.51 -21.30 -21.94
C ASP A 228 -4.18 -22.03 -21.73
N ASP A 229 -3.23 -21.88 -22.64
CA ASP A 229 -1.87 -22.43 -22.55
C ASP A 229 -0.96 -21.64 -21.61
N VAL A 230 -1.36 -20.42 -21.24
CA VAL A 230 -0.66 -19.62 -20.23
C VAL A 230 -1.16 -20.02 -18.85
N LYS A 231 -0.39 -20.84 -18.15
CA LYS A 231 -0.63 -21.13 -16.73
C LYS A 231 -0.45 -19.84 -15.93
N ASN A 232 -1.57 -19.23 -15.57
CA ASN A 232 -1.56 -18.04 -14.76
C ASN A 232 -2.58 -18.18 -13.64
N ASP A 233 -2.09 -18.45 -12.43
CA ASP A 233 -2.92 -18.60 -11.23
C ASP A 233 -3.66 -17.30 -10.87
N LEU A 234 -3.39 -16.21 -11.60
CA LEU A 234 -3.97 -14.87 -11.39
C LEU A 234 -5.11 -14.55 -12.39
N LYS A 235 -5.42 -15.42 -13.35
CA LYS A 235 -6.38 -15.12 -14.43
C LYS A 235 -7.83 -15.01 -13.97
N ASP A 236 -8.22 -15.75 -12.95
CA ASP A 236 -9.62 -15.84 -12.48
C ASP A 236 -9.90 -14.92 -11.27
N LEU A 237 -9.08 -13.89 -11.08
CA LEU A 237 -9.20 -12.96 -9.98
C LEU A 237 -9.99 -11.71 -10.37
N GLY A 238 -11.11 -11.49 -9.67
CA GLY A 238 -11.98 -10.34 -9.91
C GLY A 238 -12.69 -10.35 -11.27
N GLN A 239 -13.14 -9.18 -11.70
CA GLN A 239 -13.92 -9.01 -12.93
C GLN A 239 -13.29 -7.94 -13.83
N ASN A 240 -13.31 -8.16 -15.13
CA ASN A 240 -12.83 -7.19 -16.11
C ASN A 240 -13.84 -6.05 -16.30
N ALA A 241 -13.48 -4.86 -15.84
CA ALA A 241 -14.32 -3.68 -15.95
C ALA A 241 -14.06 -2.82 -17.21
N TYR A 242 -13.04 -3.13 -18.02
CA TYR A 242 -12.75 -2.39 -19.24
C TYR A 242 -13.89 -2.37 -20.28
N PRO A 243 -14.73 -3.42 -20.46
CA PRO A 243 -15.88 -3.36 -21.35
C PRO A 243 -16.91 -2.28 -21.00
N LEU A 244 -16.86 -1.73 -19.79
CA LEU A 244 -17.73 -0.65 -19.36
C LEU A 244 -17.21 0.74 -19.75
N VAL A 245 -15.93 0.88 -20.11
CA VAL A 245 -15.33 2.17 -20.48
C VAL A 245 -16.00 2.73 -21.73
N GLU A 246 -16.39 3.99 -21.69
CA GLU A 246 -16.99 4.67 -22.84
C GLU A 246 -15.94 5.43 -23.63
N MET A 247 -16.00 5.34 -24.97
CA MET A 247 -15.12 6.10 -25.86
C MET A 247 -15.87 7.31 -26.43
N LYS A 248 -15.47 8.50 -26.03
CA LYS A 248 -16.07 9.77 -26.49
C LYS A 248 -15.02 10.62 -27.21
N GLY A 249 -15.26 10.94 -28.48
CA GLY A 249 -14.37 11.83 -29.24
C GLY A 249 -12.90 11.35 -29.32
N GLY A 250 -12.66 10.04 -29.26
CA GLY A 250 -11.31 9.46 -29.25
C GLY A 250 -10.64 9.35 -27.88
N PHE A 251 -11.31 9.76 -26.81
CA PHE A 251 -10.83 9.65 -25.43
C PHE A 251 -11.66 8.64 -24.64
N ALA A 252 -11.02 7.94 -23.71
CA ALA A 252 -11.69 7.06 -22.78
C ALA A 252 -12.35 7.89 -21.67
N ASP A 253 -13.64 7.70 -21.47
CA ASP A 253 -14.40 8.25 -20.34
C ASP A 253 -14.57 7.16 -19.28
N TYR A 254 -14.07 7.42 -18.09
CA TYR A 254 -14.12 6.52 -16.95
C TYR A 254 -15.24 6.86 -15.96
N THR A 255 -16.06 7.87 -16.28
CA THR A 255 -17.25 8.24 -15.50
C THR A 255 -18.49 8.06 -16.37
N ILE A 256 -19.30 7.07 -16.04
CA ILE A 256 -20.40 6.61 -16.88
C ILE A 256 -21.71 6.82 -16.12
N GLY A 257 -22.67 7.49 -16.75
CA GLY A 257 -24.00 7.71 -16.19
C GLY A 257 -24.98 6.58 -16.48
N ASP A 258 -26.19 6.73 -15.93
CA ASP A 258 -27.35 5.83 -16.14
C ASP A 258 -27.08 4.38 -15.74
N VAL A 259 -26.54 4.20 -14.55
CA VAL A 259 -26.18 2.90 -13.98
C VAL A 259 -27.40 2.17 -13.47
N LYS A 260 -27.61 0.93 -13.92
CA LYS A 260 -28.61 0.01 -13.39
C LYS A 260 -27.93 -1.10 -12.61
N ILE A 261 -28.47 -1.38 -11.41
CA ILE A 261 -27.94 -2.42 -10.51
C ILE A 261 -29.08 -3.39 -10.22
N GLU A 262 -28.84 -4.68 -10.43
CA GLU A 262 -29.80 -5.74 -10.19
C GLU A 262 -29.13 -6.86 -9.38
N LYS A 263 -29.73 -7.27 -8.26
CA LYS A 263 -29.25 -8.42 -7.48
C LYS A 263 -29.37 -9.70 -8.30
N VAL A 264 -28.31 -10.48 -8.35
CA VAL A 264 -28.32 -11.78 -9.06
C VAL A 264 -28.98 -12.83 -8.17
N ALA A 265 -30.19 -13.25 -8.56
CA ALA A 265 -30.96 -14.24 -7.80
C ALA A 265 -30.22 -15.59 -7.71
N GLY A 266 -30.15 -16.14 -6.52
CA GLY A 266 -29.51 -17.46 -6.28
C GLY A 266 -27.99 -17.46 -6.31
N ALA A 267 -27.32 -16.34 -6.52
CA ALA A 267 -25.88 -16.25 -6.38
C ALA A 267 -25.47 -16.40 -4.90
N PRO A 268 -24.45 -17.21 -4.60
CA PRO A 268 -23.94 -17.30 -3.24
C PRO A 268 -23.28 -15.96 -2.82
N THR A 269 -23.34 -15.64 -1.53
CA THR A 269 -22.64 -14.49 -0.97
C THR A 269 -21.13 -14.66 -1.16
N TYR A 270 -20.50 -13.66 -1.75
CA TYR A 270 -19.07 -13.67 -2.03
C TYR A 270 -18.25 -13.31 -0.79
N GLU A 271 -17.31 -14.16 -0.43
CA GLU A 271 -16.39 -13.90 0.67
C GLU A 271 -15.12 -13.22 0.17
N PHE A 272 -14.88 -12.00 0.61
CA PHE A 272 -13.65 -11.27 0.29
C PHE A 272 -12.48 -11.71 1.18
N GLY A 273 -11.27 -11.69 0.62
CA GLY A 273 -10.03 -11.74 1.39
C GLY A 273 -9.73 -10.36 2.01
N ILE A 274 -10.22 -10.11 3.22
CA ILE A 274 -10.06 -8.83 3.92
C ILE A 274 -9.08 -8.96 5.07
N THR A 275 -8.04 -8.12 5.13
CA THR A 275 -7.02 -8.19 6.18
C THR A 275 -7.45 -7.49 7.48
N GLN A 276 -8.40 -6.57 7.42
CA GLN A 276 -8.96 -5.89 8.59
C GLN A 276 -10.46 -5.66 8.39
N THR A 277 -11.29 -6.23 9.28
CA THR A 277 -12.75 -6.08 9.21
C THR A 277 -13.29 -5.01 10.14
N HIS A 278 -12.73 -4.87 11.36
CA HIS A 278 -13.14 -3.80 12.26
C HIS A 278 -12.51 -2.46 11.85
N TYR A 279 -13.12 -1.37 12.25
CA TYR A 279 -12.76 -0.01 11.85
C TYR A 279 -12.79 1.00 13.00
N SER A 280 -13.24 0.59 14.17
CA SER A 280 -13.33 1.42 15.37
C SER A 280 -12.12 1.21 16.28
N ILE A 281 -11.68 2.26 16.96
CA ILE A 281 -10.68 2.18 18.04
C ILE A 281 -11.30 1.76 19.38
N GLU A 282 -12.63 1.67 19.48
CA GLU A 282 -13.37 1.20 20.65
C GLU A 282 -12.96 1.89 21.96
N GLY A 283 -12.82 3.21 21.93
CA GLY A 283 -12.46 4.02 23.09
C GLY A 283 -11.01 3.90 23.56
N ARG A 284 -10.11 3.28 22.78
CA ARG A 284 -8.68 3.20 23.09
C ARG A 284 -7.88 4.24 22.31
N ASP A 285 -6.87 4.85 22.94
CA ASP A 285 -6.02 5.88 22.34
C ASP A 285 -4.99 5.28 21.35
N ILE A 286 -5.48 4.54 20.36
CA ILE A 286 -4.63 3.93 19.33
C ILE A 286 -4.20 4.97 18.30
N ILE A 287 -5.14 5.79 17.83
CA ILE A 287 -4.90 6.93 16.96
C ILE A 287 -5.18 8.20 17.76
N ARG A 288 -4.22 9.11 17.78
CA ARG A 288 -4.39 10.44 18.35
C ARG A 288 -4.56 11.46 17.25
N GLU A 289 -5.59 12.27 17.35
CA GLU A 289 -5.93 13.29 16.35
C GLU A 289 -6.24 14.62 17.04
N ALA A 290 -5.92 15.71 16.33
CA ALA A 290 -6.32 17.05 16.69
C ALA A 290 -6.60 17.86 15.42
N THR A 291 -7.30 18.99 15.55
CA THR A 291 -7.42 19.96 14.47
C THR A 291 -6.20 20.88 14.45
N LEU A 292 -5.98 21.54 13.31
CA LEU A 292 -4.88 22.52 13.20
C LEU A 292 -5.06 23.69 14.18
N ASP A 293 -6.29 24.12 14.40
CA ASP A 293 -6.60 25.22 15.34
C ASP A 293 -6.25 24.81 16.78
N GLU A 294 -6.61 23.60 17.21
CA GLU A 294 -6.23 23.05 18.52
C GLU A 294 -4.72 22.93 18.67
N TYR A 295 -4.03 22.42 17.65
CA TYR A 295 -2.58 22.27 17.67
C TYR A 295 -1.83 23.60 17.73
N ASN A 296 -2.33 24.64 17.05
CA ASN A 296 -1.73 25.98 17.11
C ASN A 296 -1.85 26.63 18.49
N ILE A 297 -2.86 26.24 19.28
CA ILE A 297 -3.04 26.69 20.66
C ILE A 297 -2.20 25.86 21.63
N ASP A 298 -2.17 24.56 21.40
CA ASP A 298 -1.53 23.58 22.26
C ASP A 298 -0.78 22.51 21.43
N PRO A 299 0.56 22.51 21.44
CA PRO A 299 1.36 21.52 20.71
C PRO A 299 1.13 20.06 21.14
N LEU A 300 0.58 19.83 22.33
CA LEU A 300 0.21 18.52 22.87
C LEU A 300 -1.24 18.12 22.53
N ALA A 301 -1.95 18.91 21.72
CA ALA A 301 -3.33 18.62 21.34
C ALA A 301 -3.48 17.19 20.80
N GLY A 302 -4.50 16.48 21.30
CA GLY A 302 -4.73 15.05 21.01
C GLY A 302 -3.87 14.08 21.82
N SER A 303 -2.87 14.55 22.60
CA SER A 303 -1.98 13.73 23.41
C SER A 303 -2.17 13.90 24.92
N HIS A 304 -3.17 14.64 25.35
CA HIS A 304 -3.56 14.76 26.76
C HIS A 304 -4.27 13.49 27.26
N VAL A 305 -3.48 12.46 27.46
CA VAL A 305 -3.97 11.15 27.93
C VAL A 305 -3.51 10.93 29.36
N HIS A 306 -4.40 10.42 30.19
CA HIS A 306 -4.03 10.02 31.55
C HIS A 306 -3.00 8.88 31.49
N LYS A 307 -1.78 9.16 31.96
CA LYS A 307 -0.70 8.16 32.05
C LYS A 307 -0.65 7.65 33.48
N PRO A 308 -0.96 6.36 33.72
CA PRO A 308 -0.80 5.79 35.05
C PRO A 308 0.67 5.81 35.45
N LYS A 309 0.94 5.96 36.76
CA LYS A 309 2.31 5.86 37.25
C LYS A 309 2.83 4.43 37.03
N MET A 310 3.79 4.29 36.13
CA MET A 310 4.41 3.00 35.85
C MET A 310 5.45 2.68 36.92
N ILE A 311 5.29 1.54 37.59
CA ILE A 311 6.21 1.03 38.60
C ILE A 311 6.85 -0.23 38.05
N SER A 312 8.18 -0.29 38.02
CA SER A 312 8.94 -1.48 37.64
C SER A 312 9.49 -2.17 38.90
N LEU A 313 9.49 -3.51 38.88
CA LEU A 313 10.07 -4.33 39.95
C LEU A 313 11.58 -4.56 39.81
N TRP A 314 12.13 -4.24 38.65
CA TRP A 314 13.55 -4.34 38.29
C TRP A 314 14.00 -3.14 37.48
N ASP A 315 15.32 -2.95 37.47
CA ASP A 315 15.93 -1.88 36.73
C ASP A 315 15.76 -2.06 35.22
N ASP A 316 15.64 -0.94 34.51
CA ASP A 316 15.61 -0.93 33.05
C ASP A 316 16.98 -1.31 32.48
N TYR A 317 16.97 -1.96 31.32
CA TYR A 317 18.21 -2.19 30.60
C TYR A 317 18.79 -0.87 30.09
N ASP A 318 20.12 -0.69 30.24
CA ASP A 318 20.83 0.50 29.82
C ASP A 318 21.17 0.44 28.34
N TYR A 319 20.34 1.04 27.49
CA TYR A 319 20.58 1.19 26.05
C TYR A 319 21.43 2.41 25.68
N SER A 320 21.99 3.16 26.63
CA SER A 320 22.82 4.33 26.36
C SER A 320 24.18 3.96 25.71
N LYS A 321 24.56 2.67 25.77
CA LYS A 321 25.81 2.14 25.23
C LYS A 321 25.59 1.44 23.89
N GLY A 322 26.25 1.94 22.85
CA GLY A 322 26.13 1.40 21.50
C GLY A 322 24.96 2.02 20.75
N HIS A 323 24.25 1.24 19.96
CA HIS A 323 23.08 1.69 19.20
C HIS A 323 21.79 1.37 19.94
N HIS A 324 20.78 2.22 19.77
CA HIS A 324 19.40 1.97 20.17
C HIS A 324 18.47 2.26 18.99
N TRP A 325 18.13 1.20 18.25
CA TRP A 325 17.36 1.30 17.02
C TRP A 325 15.88 1.62 17.30
N ALA A 326 15.37 2.63 16.60
CA ALA A 326 13.99 3.07 16.75
C ALA A 326 13.39 3.52 15.42
N MET A 327 12.07 3.70 15.43
CA MET A 327 11.30 4.15 14.29
C MET A 327 10.26 5.20 14.71
N ALA A 328 10.07 6.22 13.88
CA ALA A 328 8.97 7.18 14.03
C ALA A 328 8.07 7.12 12.79
N ILE A 329 6.77 7.27 12.99
CA ILE A 329 5.77 7.21 11.92
C ILE A 329 4.86 8.43 12.01
N ASP A 330 4.92 9.32 11.03
CA ASP A 330 4.03 10.48 10.95
C ASP A 330 2.70 10.11 10.30
N LEU A 331 1.62 10.16 11.09
CA LEU A 331 0.28 9.85 10.62
C LEU A 331 -0.30 10.92 9.68
N ASN A 332 0.26 12.14 9.66
CA ASN A 332 -0.10 13.15 8.66
C ASN A 332 0.42 12.78 7.28
N SER A 333 1.68 12.36 7.21
CA SER A 333 2.34 12.02 5.96
C SER A 333 1.89 10.66 5.41
N CYS A 334 1.40 9.75 6.26
CA CYS A 334 0.98 8.42 5.83
C CYS A 334 -0.31 8.48 5.00
N THR A 335 -0.22 8.06 3.73
CA THR A 335 -1.35 7.97 2.78
C THR A 335 -2.03 6.60 2.78
N GLY A 336 -1.51 5.61 3.51
CA GLY A 336 -2.04 4.25 3.52
C GLY A 336 -1.75 3.44 2.25
N CYS A 337 -0.85 3.87 1.36
CA CYS A 337 -0.63 3.29 0.03
C CYS A 337 -0.10 1.84 0.01
N SER A 338 0.28 1.28 1.15
CA SER A 338 0.77 -0.11 1.31
C SER A 338 2.11 -0.44 0.62
N ALA A 339 2.83 0.52 0.06
CA ALA A 339 4.15 0.30 -0.54
C ALA A 339 5.15 -0.31 0.46
N CYS A 340 5.10 0.12 1.72
CA CYS A 340 5.90 -0.42 2.82
C CYS A 340 5.59 -1.90 3.14
N ILE A 341 4.36 -2.37 2.91
CA ILE A 341 3.98 -3.78 3.09
C ILE A 341 4.68 -4.63 2.02
N VAL A 342 4.59 -4.20 0.75
CA VAL A 342 5.19 -4.92 -0.38
C VAL A 342 6.72 -4.94 -0.25
N SER A 343 7.35 -3.80 0.04
CA SER A 343 8.81 -3.74 0.21
C SER A 343 9.31 -4.60 1.38
N CYS A 344 8.58 -4.62 2.50
CA CYS A 344 8.89 -5.50 3.61
C CYS A 344 8.79 -6.98 3.22
N SER A 345 7.77 -7.34 2.43
CA SER A 345 7.58 -8.72 1.98
C SER A 345 8.70 -9.19 1.07
N ILE A 346 9.11 -8.36 0.12
CA ILE A 346 10.22 -8.67 -0.79
C ILE A 346 11.55 -8.74 -0.04
N GLU A 347 11.87 -7.72 0.75
CA GLU A 347 13.13 -7.62 1.49
C GLU A 347 13.34 -8.79 2.47
N ASN A 348 12.27 -9.21 3.14
CA ASN A 348 12.36 -10.17 4.24
C ASN A 348 11.83 -11.57 3.87
N ASN A 349 11.67 -11.88 2.60
CA ASN A 349 11.16 -13.16 2.12
C ASN A 349 9.83 -13.55 2.80
N VAL A 350 8.94 -12.58 3.01
CA VAL A 350 7.61 -12.84 3.55
C VAL A 350 6.77 -13.52 2.46
N PRO A 351 6.21 -14.70 2.72
CA PRO A 351 5.51 -15.44 1.70
C PRO A 351 4.18 -14.82 1.29
N ILE A 352 3.80 -15.00 0.03
CA ILE A 352 2.44 -14.80 -0.47
C ILE A 352 1.62 -16.04 -0.10
N VAL A 353 0.42 -15.85 0.41
CA VAL A 353 -0.42 -16.94 0.92
C VAL A 353 -1.68 -17.20 0.08
N GLY A 354 -2.11 -16.22 -0.72
CA GLY A 354 -3.29 -16.32 -1.57
C GLY A 354 -4.59 -15.95 -0.87
N ARG A 355 -5.62 -15.70 -1.69
CA ARG A 355 -6.93 -15.20 -1.25
C ARG A 355 -7.57 -16.05 -0.16
N ASP A 356 -7.53 -17.38 -0.30
CA ASP A 356 -8.20 -18.28 0.63
C ASP A 356 -7.56 -18.30 2.02
N GLU A 357 -6.23 -18.18 2.10
CA GLU A 357 -5.57 -18.09 3.39
C GLU A 357 -5.78 -16.70 4.04
N VAL A 358 -5.91 -15.63 3.26
CA VAL A 358 -6.33 -14.32 3.78
C VAL A 358 -7.75 -14.39 4.36
N ARG A 359 -8.70 -15.06 3.70
CA ARG A 359 -10.05 -15.33 4.23
C ARG A 359 -10.00 -16.05 5.57
N ARG A 360 -9.04 -16.97 5.74
CA ARG A 360 -8.80 -17.71 6.98
C ARG A 360 -8.00 -16.95 8.04
N ARG A 361 -7.70 -15.67 7.83
CA ARG A 361 -6.89 -14.83 8.71
C ARG A 361 -5.46 -15.34 8.90
N ARG A 362 -4.87 -15.86 7.84
CA ARG A 362 -3.51 -16.41 7.82
C ARG A 362 -2.55 -15.63 6.92
N GLU A 363 -2.88 -14.38 6.64
CA GLU A 363 -1.96 -13.47 5.95
C GLU A 363 -0.64 -13.36 6.71
N MET A 364 0.48 -13.26 5.97
CA MET A 364 1.83 -13.30 6.56
C MET A 364 2.52 -11.93 6.62
N HIS A 365 1.89 -10.85 6.24
CA HIS A 365 2.48 -9.52 6.27
C HIS A 365 3.05 -9.18 7.65
N TRP A 366 4.35 -8.89 7.72
CA TRP A 366 5.02 -8.47 8.95
C TRP A 366 4.69 -7.05 9.37
N LEU A 367 4.35 -6.23 8.38
CA LEU A 367 3.83 -4.88 8.53
C LEU A 367 2.44 -4.85 7.93
N ARG A 368 1.47 -4.31 8.66
CA ARG A 368 0.13 -4.03 8.17
C ARG A 368 -0.15 -2.53 8.30
N ILE A 369 -1.08 -2.01 7.55
CA ILE A 369 -1.61 -0.66 7.75
C ILE A 369 -3.04 -0.81 8.22
N ASP A 370 -3.28 -0.52 9.48
CA ASP A 370 -4.61 -0.51 10.06
C ASP A 370 -5.34 0.77 9.60
N ARG A 371 -6.61 0.64 9.30
CA ARG A 371 -7.47 1.72 8.87
C ARG A 371 -8.57 1.92 9.91
N TYR A 372 -8.71 3.14 10.39
CA TYR A 372 -9.75 3.51 11.34
C TYR A 372 -10.64 4.59 10.73
N TYR A 373 -11.93 4.46 10.94
CA TYR A 373 -12.91 5.48 10.58
C TYR A 373 -13.28 6.31 11.78
N SER A 374 -13.44 7.60 11.53
CA SER A 374 -14.10 8.50 12.46
C SER A 374 -15.27 9.19 11.78
N PHE A 375 -16.35 9.31 12.51
CA PHE A 375 -17.60 9.86 12.06
C PHE A 375 -17.85 11.18 12.79
N GLU A 376 -18.29 12.22 12.10
CA GLU A 376 -18.73 13.47 12.74
C GLU A 376 -20.19 13.32 13.14
N ALA A 377 -20.49 13.52 14.42
CA ALA A 377 -21.87 13.53 14.87
C ALA A 377 -22.61 14.73 14.27
N PRO A 378 -23.86 14.59 13.82
CA PRO A 378 -24.67 15.70 13.36
C PRO A 378 -24.89 16.71 14.51
N ALA A 379 -24.85 18.00 14.19
CA ALA A 379 -24.95 19.10 15.15
C ALA A 379 -26.33 19.22 15.84
N LYS A 380 -27.24 18.28 15.70
CA LYS A 380 -28.58 18.31 16.28
C LYS A 380 -28.70 17.51 17.55
N LYS A 381 -29.33 18.13 18.51
CA LYS A 381 -29.46 17.85 19.95
C LYS A 381 -30.16 16.53 20.33
N ASP A 382 -30.68 15.76 19.39
CA ASP A 382 -31.61 14.66 19.68
C ASP A 382 -31.10 13.28 19.23
N LEU A 383 -29.91 13.18 18.66
CA LEU A 383 -29.19 11.92 18.49
C LEU A 383 -27.90 11.99 19.32
N GLU A 384 -27.99 11.53 20.55
CA GLU A 384 -26.82 11.25 21.41
C GLU A 384 -26.06 10.00 20.90
N LEU A 385 -25.73 9.99 19.63
CA LEU A 385 -24.96 8.96 18.98
C LEU A 385 -23.59 9.53 18.68
N SER A 386 -22.73 9.56 19.69
CA SER A 386 -21.34 9.86 19.49
C SER A 386 -20.56 8.56 19.33
N ILE A 387 -20.23 8.16 18.10
CA ILE A 387 -19.18 7.18 17.84
C ILE A 387 -17.90 7.91 17.67
N VAL A 388 -16.95 7.64 18.50
CA VAL A 388 -15.92 8.56 18.73
C VAL A 388 -14.55 8.01 18.62
N HIS A 389 -13.71 8.89 18.32
CA HIS A 389 -12.31 8.89 18.66
C HIS A 389 -12.08 8.70 20.13
N GLY A 390 -11.22 7.77 20.45
CA GLY A 390 -10.68 7.46 21.73
C GLY A 390 -11.03 8.40 22.85
N GLY A 391 -11.90 8.00 23.69
CA GLY A 391 -11.94 8.46 25.02
C GLY A 391 -13.14 9.28 25.48
N ASP A 392 -13.98 9.84 24.63
CA ASP A 392 -15.12 10.59 25.16
C ASP A 392 -16.42 10.28 24.47
N GLN A 393 -17.07 9.27 25.05
CA GLN A 393 -18.38 8.84 24.65
C GLN A 393 -19.18 8.38 25.80
N THR A 394 -19.99 9.23 26.26
CA THR A 394 -21.08 8.84 27.12
C THR A 394 -22.40 9.09 26.40
N VAL A 395 -23.02 8.01 25.99
CA VAL A 395 -24.47 7.93 25.96
C VAL A 395 -24.84 7.70 27.41
N GLU A 396 -25.54 8.62 28.04
CA GLU A 396 -25.82 8.65 29.49
C GLU A 396 -24.80 7.90 30.34
N ALA A 397 -24.22 8.49 31.33
CA ALA A 397 -23.11 7.97 32.14
C ALA A 397 -23.10 6.45 32.27
N GLY A 398 -22.32 5.73 31.43
CA GLY A 398 -22.01 4.32 31.59
C GLY A 398 -22.33 3.35 30.45
N GLU A 399 -22.99 3.73 29.35
CA GLU A 399 -23.25 2.80 28.25
C GLU A 399 -22.33 3.03 27.04
N GLN A 400 -21.49 2.02 26.73
CA GLN A 400 -20.74 1.99 25.48
C GLN A 400 -21.65 1.57 24.32
N MET A 401 -21.68 2.36 23.24
CA MET A 401 -22.37 1.98 22.03
C MET A 401 -21.60 0.87 21.31
N THR A 402 -22.17 -0.30 21.26
CA THR A 402 -21.65 -1.40 20.45
C THR A 402 -22.00 -1.19 18.97
N LYS A 403 -21.27 -1.87 18.08
CA LYS A 403 -21.55 -1.89 16.65
C LYS A 403 -23.00 -2.28 16.36
N GLU A 404 -23.53 -3.22 17.13
CA GLU A 404 -24.90 -3.72 17.01
C GLU A 404 -25.92 -2.63 17.36
N LYS A 405 -25.72 -1.87 18.45
CA LYS A 405 -26.58 -0.75 18.84
C LYS A 405 -26.55 0.38 17.82
N VAL A 406 -25.40 0.65 17.22
CA VAL A 406 -25.29 1.62 16.11
C VAL A 406 -26.06 1.15 14.90
N MET A 407 -25.91 -0.10 14.51
CA MET A 407 -26.64 -0.69 13.39
C MET A 407 -28.13 -0.79 13.67
N GLU A 408 -28.55 -1.07 14.91
CA GLU A 408 -29.94 -1.11 15.34
C GLU A 408 -30.57 0.29 15.34
N ALA A 409 -29.87 1.29 15.88
CA ALA A 409 -30.32 2.68 15.82
C ALA A 409 -30.47 3.14 14.36
N TYR A 410 -29.54 2.70 13.49
CA TYR A 410 -29.57 2.99 12.05
C TYR A 410 -30.72 2.29 11.32
N SER A 411 -31.07 1.05 11.71
CA SER A 411 -32.18 0.30 11.13
C SER A 411 -33.55 0.80 11.61
N ASN A 412 -33.61 1.40 12.80
CA ASN A 412 -34.83 1.91 13.41
C ASN A 412 -35.11 3.40 13.11
N ALA A 413 -34.15 4.07 12.41
CA ALA A 413 -34.32 5.46 11.99
C ALA A 413 -35.51 5.59 11.04
N SER A 414 -36.45 6.49 11.35
CA SER A 414 -37.65 6.73 10.54
C SER A 414 -37.31 7.53 9.26
N GLU A 415 -38.21 7.50 8.26
CA GLU A 415 -37.99 8.09 6.93
C GLU A 415 -37.68 9.61 6.93
N ASP A 416 -37.98 10.32 8.02
CA ASP A 416 -37.66 11.74 8.19
C ASP A 416 -36.21 12.04 8.64
N GLU A 417 -35.40 11.02 8.82
CA GLU A 417 -34.03 11.16 9.31
C GLU A 417 -32.97 11.16 8.20
N SER A 418 -33.06 12.12 7.29
CA SER A 418 -31.98 12.42 6.31
C SER A 418 -30.62 12.66 7.00
N THR A 419 -30.63 12.99 8.28
CA THR A 419 -29.45 13.27 9.11
C THR A 419 -28.64 12.03 9.49
N ALA A 420 -29.23 10.84 9.59
CA ALA A 420 -28.48 9.62 9.88
C ALA A 420 -27.61 9.16 8.68
N TYR A 421 -28.01 9.53 7.47
CA TYR A 421 -27.27 9.23 6.24
C TYR A 421 -26.03 10.14 6.08
N ASP A 422 -26.13 11.42 6.44
CA ASP A 422 -25.01 12.36 6.42
C ASP A 422 -23.83 11.88 7.28
N TYR A 423 -24.13 11.08 8.27
CA TYR A 423 -23.17 10.52 9.21
C TYR A 423 -22.16 9.56 8.55
N TYR A 424 -22.62 8.71 7.61
CA TYR A 424 -21.76 7.79 6.88
C TYR A 424 -21.14 8.43 5.63
N GLU A 425 -21.60 9.59 5.21
CA GLU A 425 -21.02 10.34 4.10
C GLU A 425 -19.81 11.18 4.51
N ASN A 426 -19.80 11.71 5.74
CA ASN A 426 -18.73 12.54 6.28
C ASN A 426 -17.71 11.75 7.12
N VAL A 427 -17.20 10.66 6.54
CA VAL A 427 -16.24 9.77 7.22
C VAL A 427 -14.81 10.27 7.05
N LYS A 428 -14.10 10.42 8.15
CA LYS A 428 -12.66 10.64 8.15
C LYS A 428 -11.93 9.31 8.27
N VAL A 429 -10.82 9.18 7.57
CA VAL A 429 -9.98 7.96 7.58
C VAL A 429 -8.62 8.28 8.18
N ALA A 430 -8.14 7.42 9.08
CA ALA A 430 -6.76 7.42 9.55
C ALA A 430 -6.10 6.09 9.20
N HIS A 431 -4.87 6.17 8.73
CA HIS A 431 -4.02 5.02 8.42
C HIS A 431 -2.90 4.92 9.44
N GLN A 432 -2.72 3.73 10.02
CA GLN A 432 -1.66 3.48 10.99
C GLN A 432 -0.83 2.27 10.59
N PRO A 433 0.38 2.47 10.06
CA PRO A 433 1.33 1.37 9.88
C PRO A 433 1.64 0.70 11.22
N MET A 434 1.50 -0.62 11.29
CA MET A 434 1.69 -1.40 12.51
C MET A 434 2.60 -2.60 12.24
N MET A 435 3.73 -2.64 12.93
CA MET A 435 4.72 -3.71 12.88
C MET A 435 5.16 -4.09 14.30
N CYS A 436 6.10 -5.01 14.43
CA CYS A 436 6.71 -5.26 15.74
C CYS A 436 7.25 -3.95 16.33
N GLN A 437 6.84 -3.66 17.55
CA GLN A 437 7.20 -2.41 18.23
C GLN A 437 8.57 -2.51 18.92
N HIS A 438 9.25 -3.65 18.84
CA HIS A 438 10.53 -3.91 19.48
C HIS A 438 10.57 -3.43 20.94
N CYS A 439 9.52 -3.84 21.71
CA CYS A 439 9.31 -3.40 23.09
C CYS A 439 10.46 -3.82 23.99
N ASP A 440 10.99 -2.91 24.80
CA ASP A 440 12.05 -3.22 25.76
C ASP A 440 11.56 -4.18 26.87
N ASN A 441 10.29 -4.00 27.30
CA ASN A 441 9.60 -4.92 28.22
C ASN A 441 8.68 -5.85 27.41
N ALA A 442 9.25 -6.67 26.53
CA ALA A 442 8.49 -7.43 25.55
C ALA A 442 7.68 -8.59 26.18
N PRO A 443 6.33 -8.51 26.20
CA PRO A 443 5.51 -9.58 26.78
C PRO A 443 5.53 -10.87 25.96
N CYS A 444 6.04 -10.82 24.73
CA CYS A 444 6.23 -12.00 23.89
C CYS A 444 7.49 -12.82 24.24
N GLU A 445 8.44 -12.24 24.97
CA GLU A 445 9.67 -12.93 25.39
C GLU A 445 9.40 -13.82 26.60
N THR A 446 8.71 -13.30 27.60
CA THR A 446 8.43 -13.99 28.87
C THR A 446 7.58 -15.25 28.70
N VAL A 447 6.82 -15.37 27.63
CA VAL A 447 5.94 -16.52 27.35
C VAL A 447 6.53 -17.54 26.38
N CYS A 448 7.75 -17.32 25.91
CA CYS A 448 8.40 -18.27 25.00
C CYS A 448 9.09 -19.38 25.78
N PRO A 449 8.61 -20.65 25.71
CA PRO A 449 9.17 -21.74 26.54
C PRO A 449 10.58 -22.14 26.14
N VAL A 450 11.07 -21.72 24.96
CA VAL A 450 12.37 -22.13 24.41
C VAL A 450 13.29 -20.92 24.14
N LEU A 451 12.94 -19.73 24.64
CA LEU A 451 13.70 -18.50 24.44
C LEU A 451 14.03 -18.23 22.95
N ALA A 452 13.06 -18.54 22.06
CA ALA A 452 13.19 -18.23 20.64
C ALA A 452 12.97 -16.73 20.37
N THR A 453 12.38 -16.01 21.31
CA THR A 453 12.22 -14.55 21.27
C THR A 453 13.10 -13.95 22.36
N THR A 454 14.07 -13.11 21.96
CA THR A 454 15.07 -12.52 22.86
C THR A 454 15.36 -11.08 22.44
N HIS A 455 15.95 -10.31 23.36
CA HIS A 455 16.38 -8.94 23.11
C HIS A 455 17.87 -8.86 22.79
N SER A 456 18.23 -8.00 21.84
CA SER A 456 19.62 -7.62 21.64
C SER A 456 20.01 -6.43 22.52
N SER A 457 21.33 -6.24 22.70
CA SER A 457 21.88 -5.07 23.39
C SER A 457 21.61 -3.72 22.68
N GLU A 458 20.99 -3.76 21.50
CA GLU A 458 20.65 -2.59 20.68
C GLU A 458 19.14 -2.32 20.59
N GLY A 459 18.35 -2.92 21.48
CA GLY A 459 16.90 -2.73 21.53
C GLY A 459 16.12 -3.57 20.52
N LEU A 460 16.75 -4.51 19.80
CA LEU A 460 16.02 -5.35 18.84
C LEU A 460 15.39 -6.56 19.52
N ASN A 461 14.07 -6.67 19.46
CA ASN A 461 13.39 -7.92 19.76
C ASN A 461 13.63 -8.91 18.61
N GLN A 462 14.42 -9.94 18.86
CA GLN A 462 14.87 -10.91 17.86
C GLN A 462 13.98 -12.16 17.86
N MET A 463 13.99 -12.88 16.74
CA MET A 463 13.34 -14.17 16.60
C MET A 463 14.34 -15.21 16.09
N THR A 464 14.62 -16.22 16.90
CA THR A 464 15.50 -17.33 16.55
C THR A 464 14.64 -18.47 15.97
N TYR A 465 14.51 -18.50 14.66
CA TYR A 465 13.55 -19.37 13.95
C TYR A 465 13.78 -20.86 14.21
N ASN A 466 15.02 -21.31 14.26
CA ASN A 466 15.37 -22.71 14.51
C ASN A 466 15.15 -23.18 15.95
N ARG A 467 14.91 -22.29 16.90
CA ARG A 467 14.46 -22.61 18.26
C ARG A 467 12.95 -22.65 18.39
N CYS A 468 12.21 -21.99 17.49
CA CYS A 468 10.78 -21.86 17.61
C CYS A 468 10.09 -23.19 17.42
N ILE A 469 9.29 -23.62 18.40
CA ILE A 469 8.47 -24.84 18.37
C ILE A 469 6.99 -24.56 18.08
N GLY A 470 6.63 -23.31 17.79
CA GLY A 470 5.30 -22.96 17.29
C GLY A 470 4.17 -22.96 18.31
N THR A 471 4.44 -22.72 19.59
CA THR A 471 3.38 -22.62 20.62
C THR A 471 2.40 -21.48 20.39
N LYS A 472 2.74 -20.49 19.57
CA LYS A 472 1.96 -19.28 19.20
C LYS A 472 1.63 -18.35 20.38
N TYR A 473 1.98 -18.69 21.60
CA TYR A 473 1.64 -17.86 22.76
C TYR A 473 2.22 -16.44 22.65
N CYS A 474 3.43 -16.29 22.12
CA CYS A 474 4.01 -14.96 21.88
C CYS A 474 3.17 -14.07 20.93
N GLY A 475 2.42 -14.67 20.00
CA GLY A 475 1.45 -13.95 19.14
C GLY A 475 0.20 -13.55 19.92
N ASN A 476 -0.31 -14.43 20.77
CA ASN A 476 -1.47 -14.14 21.62
C ASN A 476 -1.15 -13.06 22.66
N ASN A 477 0.05 -13.09 23.23
CA ASN A 477 0.48 -12.14 24.26
C ASN A 477 0.96 -10.80 23.70
N CYS A 478 1.17 -10.69 22.39
CA CYS A 478 1.53 -9.42 21.76
C CYS A 478 0.33 -8.46 21.76
N PRO A 479 0.37 -7.29 22.42
CA PRO A 479 -0.75 -6.36 22.42
C PRO A 479 -1.02 -5.77 21.02
N TYR A 480 0.00 -5.65 20.20
CA TYR A 480 -0.08 -5.11 18.84
C TYR A 480 -0.49 -6.14 17.79
N LYS A 481 -0.58 -7.45 18.15
CA LYS A 481 -0.97 -8.56 17.24
C LYS A 481 -0.17 -8.60 15.92
N VAL A 482 1.14 -8.41 16.02
CA VAL A 482 2.05 -8.28 14.85
C VAL A 482 2.95 -9.49 14.61
N ARG A 483 2.69 -10.59 15.30
CA ARG A 483 3.43 -11.84 15.13
C ARG A 483 2.62 -12.80 14.28
N ARG A 484 3.23 -13.30 13.20
CA ARG A 484 2.60 -14.18 12.22
C ARG A 484 3.07 -15.62 12.42
N PHE A 485 2.17 -16.56 12.26
CA PHE A 485 2.50 -17.99 12.35
C PHE A 485 2.58 -18.57 10.93
N ASN A 486 3.69 -19.21 10.60
CA ASN A 486 3.86 -19.89 9.33
C ASN A 486 3.15 -21.24 9.38
N TRP A 487 1.94 -21.31 8.85
CA TRP A 487 1.09 -22.49 8.87
C TRP A 487 1.57 -23.59 7.93
N PHE A 488 2.22 -23.18 6.84
CA PHE A 488 2.69 -24.05 5.78
C PHE A 488 4.11 -23.67 5.40
N ARG A 489 4.82 -24.57 4.78
CA ARG A 489 6.03 -24.20 4.05
C ARG A 489 5.55 -23.60 2.73
N TYR A 490 5.40 -22.27 2.65
CA TYR A 490 4.87 -21.58 1.48
C TYR A 490 5.84 -21.64 0.28
N ASN A 491 7.14 -21.57 0.55
CA ASN A 491 8.15 -21.81 -0.47
C ASN A 491 8.31 -23.30 -0.72
N GLU A 492 8.48 -23.70 -1.97
CA GLU A 492 8.54 -25.11 -2.42
C GLU A 492 7.27 -25.89 -2.06
N ASN A 493 6.12 -25.28 -2.23
CA ASN A 493 4.82 -25.91 -2.00
C ASN A 493 3.89 -25.57 -3.17
N ASP A 494 3.53 -26.57 -3.95
CA ASP A 494 2.75 -26.42 -5.19
C ASP A 494 1.41 -25.71 -4.97
N LYS A 495 0.81 -25.85 -3.79
CA LYS A 495 -0.44 -25.17 -3.44
C LYS A 495 -0.30 -23.66 -3.31
N PHE A 496 0.91 -23.17 -2.99
CA PHE A 496 1.20 -21.76 -2.77
C PHE A 496 2.28 -21.27 -3.74
N ASP A 497 2.44 -21.96 -4.87
CA ASP A 497 3.38 -21.56 -5.89
C ASP A 497 2.81 -20.42 -6.73
N TYR A 498 3.18 -19.21 -6.35
CA TYR A 498 2.93 -18.00 -7.13
C TYR A 498 4.15 -17.67 -8.00
N HIS A 499 4.72 -18.68 -8.66
CA HIS A 499 5.92 -18.61 -9.51
C HIS A 499 7.24 -18.36 -8.77
N PHE A 500 7.29 -18.66 -7.46
CA PHE A 500 8.51 -18.50 -6.64
C PHE A 500 9.26 -19.80 -6.37
N SER A 501 8.70 -20.96 -6.74
CA SER A 501 9.31 -22.26 -6.46
C SER A 501 10.17 -22.81 -7.60
N ASN A 502 10.09 -22.24 -8.80
CA ASN A 502 10.98 -22.57 -9.92
C ASN A 502 12.32 -21.82 -9.83
N ASP A 503 13.30 -22.20 -10.64
CA ASP A 503 14.66 -21.63 -10.56
C ASP A 503 14.71 -20.12 -10.80
N LEU A 504 13.86 -19.60 -11.70
CA LEU A 504 13.77 -18.16 -11.98
C LEU A 504 13.04 -17.41 -10.86
N GLY A 505 11.95 -17.96 -10.36
CA GLY A 505 11.21 -17.39 -9.25
C GLY A 505 12.04 -17.33 -7.96
N LYS A 506 12.93 -18.29 -7.73
CA LYS A 506 13.86 -18.28 -6.60
C LYS A 506 14.86 -17.11 -6.64
N MET A 507 15.10 -16.52 -7.81
CA MET A 507 15.97 -15.33 -7.92
C MET A 507 15.39 -14.10 -7.22
N VAL A 508 14.10 -14.08 -6.91
CA VAL A 508 13.44 -13.02 -6.13
C VAL A 508 13.76 -13.11 -4.64
N ILE A 509 14.13 -14.30 -4.16
CA ILE A 509 14.43 -14.55 -2.75
C ILE A 509 15.71 -13.81 -2.34
N ASN A 510 15.60 -12.98 -1.29
CA ASN A 510 16.75 -12.29 -0.72
C ASN A 510 17.68 -13.29 -0.03
N PRO A 511 18.93 -13.48 -0.50
CA PRO A 511 19.85 -14.46 0.05
C PRO A 511 20.33 -14.13 1.47
N ASP A 512 20.23 -12.87 1.89
CA ASP A 512 20.67 -12.41 3.22
C ASP A 512 19.62 -12.69 4.31
N VAL A 513 18.44 -13.16 3.92
CA VAL A 513 17.32 -13.41 4.83
C VAL A 513 16.88 -14.85 4.77
N THR A 514 16.86 -15.51 5.91
CA THR A 514 16.42 -16.90 6.03
C THR A 514 14.96 -17.06 5.56
N VAL A 515 14.71 -18.02 4.68
CA VAL A 515 13.37 -18.52 4.37
C VAL A 515 12.91 -19.41 5.52
N ARG A 516 11.77 -19.09 6.12
CA ARG A 516 11.27 -19.79 7.31
C ARG A 516 10.52 -21.07 6.94
N SER A 517 10.66 -22.05 7.80
CA SER A 517 9.95 -23.31 7.69
C SER A 517 8.54 -23.22 8.29
N ARG A 518 7.71 -24.25 8.01
CA ARG A 518 6.42 -24.43 8.66
C ARG A 518 6.55 -24.51 10.18
N GLY A 519 5.61 -23.91 10.90
CA GLY A 519 5.47 -24.09 12.36
C GLY A 519 6.25 -23.09 13.18
N VAL A 520 6.82 -22.04 12.58
CA VAL A 520 7.54 -20.98 13.30
C VAL A 520 6.74 -19.67 13.30
N MET A 521 7.06 -18.80 14.27
CA MET A 521 6.53 -17.44 14.31
C MET A 521 7.46 -16.50 13.57
N GLU A 522 6.88 -15.55 12.84
CA GLU A 522 7.58 -14.52 12.08
C GLU A 522 7.13 -13.12 12.52
N LYS A 523 8.01 -12.14 12.38
CA LYS A 523 7.72 -10.75 12.70
C LYS A 523 8.76 -9.80 12.10
N CYS A 524 8.48 -8.51 12.10
CA CYS A 524 9.43 -7.47 11.72
C CYS A 524 10.73 -7.58 12.53
N SER A 525 11.87 -7.47 11.87
CA SER A 525 13.22 -7.53 12.44
C SER A 525 13.96 -6.18 12.39
N PHE A 526 13.31 -5.08 11.97
CA PHE A 526 13.94 -3.82 11.56
C PHE A 526 15.01 -4.01 10.47
N CYS A 527 14.78 -4.97 9.56
CA CYS A 527 15.73 -5.32 8.50
C CYS A 527 17.14 -5.57 9.06
N VAL A 528 17.25 -6.44 10.08
CA VAL A 528 18.49 -6.73 10.80
C VAL A 528 19.65 -7.09 9.85
N GLN A 529 19.38 -7.69 8.69
CA GLN A 529 20.36 -7.97 7.65
C GLN A 529 21.06 -6.69 7.15
N ARG A 530 20.32 -5.59 6.98
CA ARG A 530 20.88 -4.30 6.57
C ARG A 530 21.75 -3.69 7.67
N ILE A 531 21.31 -3.76 8.93
CA ILE A 531 22.10 -3.34 10.09
C ILE A 531 23.41 -4.10 10.12
N GLN A 532 23.37 -5.43 9.99
CA GLN A 532 24.58 -6.28 10.05
C GLN A 532 25.50 -6.04 8.85
N SER A 533 24.96 -5.88 7.65
CA SER A 533 25.75 -5.57 6.45
C SER A 533 26.53 -4.26 6.62
N THR A 534 25.88 -3.21 7.11
CA THR A 534 26.54 -1.91 7.37
C THR A 534 27.61 -2.02 8.44
N LYS A 535 27.35 -2.73 9.54
CA LYS A 535 28.35 -2.98 10.59
C LYS A 535 29.55 -3.74 10.06
N LEU A 536 29.35 -4.77 9.24
CA LEU A 536 30.43 -5.55 8.64
C LEU A 536 31.26 -4.70 7.69
N THR A 537 30.63 -3.83 6.90
CA THR A 537 31.31 -2.90 6.00
C THR A 537 32.17 -1.91 6.80
N ALA A 538 31.62 -1.26 7.82
CA ALA A 538 32.33 -0.33 8.67
C ALA A 538 33.51 -1.00 9.37
N LYS A 539 33.34 -2.25 9.87
CA LYS A 539 34.39 -3.04 10.47
C LYS A 539 35.49 -3.38 9.47
N ARG A 540 35.16 -3.78 8.24
CA ARG A 540 36.12 -4.07 7.16
C ARG A 540 36.93 -2.84 6.79
N GLU A 541 36.31 -1.66 6.82
CA GLU A 541 36.94 -0.37 6.51
C GLU A 541 37.64 0.25 7.75
N ASN A 542 37.63 -0.44 8.88
CA ASN A 542 38.23 0.01 10.16
C ASN A 542 37.74 1.41 10.59
N ARG A 543 36.43 1.68 10.43
CA ARG A 543 35.79 2.93 10.83
C ARG A 543 34.58 2.67 11.72
N LYS A 544 34.06 3.73 12.35
CA LYS A 544 32.76 3.68 12.98
C LYS A 544 31.65 3.64 11.90
N MET A 545 30.59 2.92 12.20
CA MET A 545 29.40 2.93 11.38
C MET A 545 28.73 4.31 11.48
N ASN A 546 28.38 4.89 10.33
CA ASN A 546 27.46 6.02 10.28
C ASN A 546 26.01 5.47 10.23
N THR A 547 25.15 5.98 11.08
CA THR A 547 23.76 5.52 11.21
C THR A 547 22.89 5.88 10.01
N ASP A 548 23.30 6.84 9.19
CA ASP A 548 22.62 7.26 7.98
C ASP A 548 22.96 6.44 6.72
N GLU A 549 23.90 5.48 6.82
CA GLU A 549 24.33 4.66 5.69
C GLU A 549 23.28 3.65 5.22
N PHE A 550 22.26 3.40 6.00
CA PHE A 550 21.20 2.48 5.66
C PHE A 550 19.86 2.93 6.27
N THR A 551 18.80 2.37 5.73
CA THR A 551 17.47 2.47 6.33
C THR A 551 16.69 1.18 6.10
N THR A 552 15.57 1.00 6.79
CA THR A 552 14.71 -0.16 6.59
C THR A 552 14.00 -0.11 5.23
N ALA A 553 13.64 -1.27 4.68
CA ALA A 553 12.98 -1.34 3.37
C ALA A 553 11.66 -0.54 3.34
N CYS A 554 10.89 -0.57 4.42
CA CYS A 554 9.64 0.17 4.54
C CYS A 554 9.85 1.69 4.57
N ALA A 555 10.89 2.18 5.24
CA ALA A 555 11.23 3.61 5.25
C ALA A 555 11.74 4.06 3.87
N GLN A 556 12.65 3.28 3.26
CA GLN A 556 13.22 3.57 1.95
C GLN A 556 12.14 3.70 0.86
N THR A 557 11.11 2.86 0.91
CA THR A 557 10.05 2.82 -0.12
C THR A 557 8.94 3.84 0.13
N CYS A 558 8.89 4.46 1.32
CA CYS A 558 7.80 5.36 1.68
C CYS A 558 7.80 6.62 0.80
N PRO A 559 6.81 6.83 -0.10
CA PRO A 559 6.84 7.94 -1.06
C PRO A 559 6.60 9.30 -0.40
N SER A 560 6.05 9.31 0.82
CA SER A 560 5.75 10.51 1.60
C SER A 560 6.70 10.72 2.78
N ASN A 561 7.75 9.90 2.90
CA ASN A 561 8.70 9.92 4.02
C ASN A 561 8.03 9.87 5.40
N ALA A 562 6.89 9.17 5.49
CA ALA A 562 6.15 9.04 6.74
C ALA A 562 6.84 8.15 7.78
N ILE A 563 7.78 7.32 7.35
CA ILE A 563 8.51 6.36 8.20
C ILE A 563 9.97 6.78 8.25
N VAL A 564 10.47 7.08 9.45
CA VAL A 564 11.87 7.40 9.73
C VAL A 564 12.44 6.35 10.66
N PHE A 565 13.61 5.82 10.34
CA PHE A 565 14.31 4.81 11.12
C PHE A 565 15.73 5.28 11.42
N GLY A 566 16.25 5.01 12.62
CA GLY A 566 17.61 5.38 12.99
C GLY A 566 17.98 5.01 14.42
N ASP A 567 19.08 5.58 14.88
CA ASP A 567 19.67 5.36 16.21
C ASP A 567 19.30 6.50 17.16
N LEU A 568 18.61 6.20 18.25
CA LEU A 568 18.26 7.18 19.30
C LEU A 568 19.46 7.70 20.09
N ASN A 569 20.56 6.97 20.09
CA ASN A 569 21.78 7.40 20.77
C ASN A 569 22.56 8.45 19.98
N ASP A 570 22.31 8.56 18.67
CA ASP A 570 22.76 9.67 17.87
C ASP A 570 21.81 10.86 18.02
N LYS A 571 22.15 11.80 18.88
CA LYS A 571 21.31 12.98 19.17
C LYS A 571 21.16 13.95 18.00
N SER A 572 22.02 13.84 16.99
CA SER A 572 21.93 14.65 15.76
C SER A 572 21.01 14.03 14.71
N SER A 573 20.63 12.76 14.86
CA SER A 573 19.80 12.03 13.92
C SER A 573 18.36 12.57 13.84
N GLU A 574 17.75 12.42 12.68
CA GLU A 574 16.34 12.80 12.46
C GLU A 574 15.40 12.06 13.42
N ILE A 575 15.67 10.78 13.68
CA ILE A 575 14.85 9.98 14.61
C ILE A 575 14.87 10.55 16.02
N ALA A 576 16.01 10.99 16.53
CA ALA A 576 16.13 11.57 17.86
C ALA A 576 15.36 12.90 17.96
N GLN A 577 15.34 13.70 16.90
CA GLN A 577 14.56 14.93 16.82
C GLN A 577 13.05 14.65 16.81
N LEU A 578 12.62 13.65 16.05
CA LEU A 578 11.20 13.24 16.02
C LEU A 578 10.74 12.69 17.37
N TYR A 579 11.60 11.94 18.08
CA TYR A 579 11.29 11.45 19.42
C TYR A 579 11.13 12.55 20.46
N ALA A 580 11.77 13.68 20.28
CA ALA A 580 11.65 14.86 21.13
C ALA A 580 10.47 15.77 20.73
N ASN A 581 9.75 15.48 19.65
CA ASN A 581 8.65 16.31 19.17
C ASN A 581 7.39 16.11 20.02
N ASP A 582 6.69 17.20 20.33
CA ASP A 582 5.48 17.20 21.17
C ASP A 582 4.33 16.37 20.58
N ARG A 583 4.27 16.19 19.26
CA ARG A 583 3.28 15.32 18.60
C ARG A 583 3.53 13.83 18.81
N SER A 584 4.69 13.44 19.33
CA SER A 584 5.09 12.04 19.43
C SER A 584 4.43 11.32 20.59
N TYR A 585 3.96 10.09 20.33
CA TYR A 585 3.36 9.22 21.33
C TYR A 585 3.63 7.74 21.05
N HIS A 586 3.49 6.90 22.05
CA HIS A 586 3.50 5.45 21.92
C HIS A 586 2.09 4.88 21.95
N VAL A 587 1.79 3.93 21.07
CA VAL A 587 0.51 3.22 21.07
C VAL A 587 0.47 2.25 22.25
N LEU A 588 -0.63 2.25 23.03
CA LEU A 588 -0.84 1.42 24.22
C LEU A 588 0.28 1.61 25.26
N GLU A 589 0.72 2.85 25.46
CA GLU A 589 1.78 3.17 26.42
C GLU A 589 1.43 2.82 27.87
N GLU A 590 0.13 2.78 28.18
CA GLU A 590 -0.42 2.38 29.48
C GLU A 590 -0.07 0.93 29.88
N LEU A 591 0.31 0.08 28.91
CA LEU A 591 0.73 -1.29 29.18
C LEU A 591 2.18 -1.42 29.70
N GLY A 592 2.96 -0.34 29.66
CA GLY A 592 4.34 -0.31 30.14
C GLY A 592 5.32 -1.19 29.38
N VAL A 593 5.01 -1.57 28.15
CA VAL A 593 5.86 -2.45 27.33
C VAL A 593 7.04 -1.73 26.68
N LYS A 594 7.11 -0.41 26.79
CA LYS A 594 8.18 0.47 26.26
C LYS A 594 8.53 0.19 24.80
N PRO A 595 7.67 0.54 23.86
CA PRO A 595 7.92 0.32 22.44
C PRO A 595 9.00 1.25 21.88
N SER A 596 9.82 0.75 20.95
CA SER A 596 10.81 1.52 20.17
C SER A 596 10.23 2.07 18.85
N VAL A 597 8.91 2.06 18.69
CA VAL A 597 8.21 2.73 17.60
C VAL A 597 7.32 3.81 18.18
N GLN A 598 7.51 5.03 17.67
CA GLN A 598 6.65 6.16 18.00
C GLN A 598 5.76 6.54 16.82
N TYR A 599 4.62 7.11 17.14
CA TYR A 599 3.69 7.71 16.18
C TYR A 599 3.56 9.20 16.45
N MET A 600 3.34 9.97 15.39
CA MET A 600 3.05 11.39 15.54
C MET A 600 1.54 11.63 15.37
N THR A 601 0.95 12.37 16.30
CA THR A 601 -0.47 12.76 16.31
C THR A 601 -0.89 13.30 14.95
N LYS A 602 -2.04 12.84 14.43
CA LYS A 602 -2.60 13.30 13.17
C LYS A 602 -3.27 14.65 13.34
N ILE A 603 -2.76 15.67 12.65
CA ILE A 603 -3.33 16.99 12.66
C ILE A 603 -4.20 17.18 11.40
N ARG A 604 -5.48 17.46 11.60
CA ARG A 604 -6.43 17.67 10.51
C ARG A 604 -6.62 19.16 10.23
N ASN A 605 -6.49 19.55 8.96
CA ASN A 605 -6.79 20.89 8.50
C ASN A 605 -8.31 21.09 8.33
N THR A 606 -9.05 20.94 9.44
CA THR A 606 -10.49 21.19 9.54
C THR A 606 -10.72 22.13 10.70
N LYS A 607 -11.80 22.94 10.63
CA LYS A 607 -12.18 23.78 11.76
C LYS A 607 -12.61 22.92 12.94
N ALA A 608 -12.28 23.33 14.15
CA ALA A 608 -12.80 22.70 15.36
C ALA A 608 -14.33 22.77 15.30
N THR A 609 -15.00 21.63 15.39
CA THR A 609 -16.44 21.61 15.63
C THR A 609 -16.69 22.22 17.00
N SER A 610 -17.53 23.25 17.08
CA SER A 610 -17.73 24.16 18.23
C SER A 610 -18.30 23.50 19.51
N THR A 611 -18.10 22.19 19.70
CA THR A 611 -18.71 21.41 20.79
C THR A 611 -17.74 20.86 21.84
N LYS A 612 -16.41 21.10 21.71
CA LYS A 612 -15.50 20.78 22.82
C LYS A 612 -15.27 22.02 23.67
N LYS A 613 -15.96 22.11 24.81
CA LYS A 613 -15.54 22.97 25.92
C LYS A 613 -14.19 22.44 26.41
N ALA A 614 -13.18 23.32 26.41
CA ALA A 614 -11.91 23.04 27.09
C ALA A 614 -12.18 22.62 28.55
N HIS A 615 -11.70 21.47 28.91
CA HIS A 615 -11.51 21.07 30.30
C HIS A 615 -10.05 20.77 30.54
#